data_d54cf4c15d44ea6602dad393c3826c3a
#
_entry.id   d54cf4c15d44ea6602dad393c3826c3a
#
_cell.length_a   1.000
_cell.length_b   1.000
_cell.length_c   1.000
_cell.angle_alpha   90.00
_cell.angle_beta   90.00
_cell.angle_gamma   90.00
#
_symmetry.space_group_name_H-M   'P 1'
#
loop_
_entity.id
_entity.type
_entity.pdbx_description
1 polymer ?
#
loop_
_entity_poly.entity_id
_entity_poly.type
_entity_poly.pdbx_seq_one_letter_code
_entity_poly.pdbx_strand_id
1 'polypeptide(L)' 'MDYRNILLIKMSSLGDILHTLPLAAALRQRYPKAKITWLVHPQFAGFVPDPPVIDEVLYFD' A
#
# COMPACT_ATOMS: atom_id res chain seq x y z
N MET A 1 8.14 17.97 -4.13
CA MET A 1 8.62 17.30 -2.93
C MET A 1 8.79 15.82 -3.23
N ASP A 2 9.98 15.27 -2.94
CA ASP A 2 10.27 13.86 -3.21
C ASP A 2 10.15 13.06 -1.93
N TYR A 3 9.18 12.15 -1.91
CA TYR A 3 9.09 11.18 -0.83
C TYR A 3 9.83 9.91 -1.27
N ARG A 4 10.79 9.47 -0.45
CA ARG A 4 11.55 8.25 -0.73
C ARG A 4 10.91 7.02 -0.13
N ASN A 5 10.23 7.20 1.00
CA ASN A 5 9.57 6.11 1.70
C ASN A 5 8.17 6.56 2.08
N ILE A 6 7.19 5.76 1.71
CA ILE A 6 5.79 6.03 2.01
C ILE A 6 5.24 4.81 2.71
N LEU A 7 4.60 5.01 3.86
CA LEU A 7 3.94 3.95 4.59
C LEU A 7 2.44 4.14 4.54
N LEU A 8 1.75 3.18 3.95
CA LEU A 8 0.29 3.12 3.98
C LEU A 8 -0.13 2.22 5.14
N ILE A 9 -0.93 2.77 6.04
CA ILE A 9 -1.47 2.01 7.16
C ILE A 9 -2.95 1.80 6.92
N LYS A 10 -3.29 0.63 6.40
CA LYS A 10 -4.69 0.25 6.19
C LYS A 10 -4.79 -1.24 6.46
N MET A 11 -5.10 -1.58 7.71
CA MET A 11 -5.02 -2.94 8.20
C MET A 11 -6.27 -3.76 7.91
N SER A 12 -7.42 -3.13 7.92
CA SER A 12 -8.75 -3.72 7.71
C SER A 12 -9.74 -2.59 7.46
N SER A 13 -10.96 -2.79 7.05
CA SER A 13 -11.54 -4.05 6.62
C SER A 13 -11.39 -4.22 5.11
N LEU A 14 -11.95 -5.29 4.53
CA LEU A 14 -11.83 -5.50 3.08
C LEU A 14 -12.31 -4.31 2.27
N GLY A 15 -13.49 -3.74 2.62
CA GLY A 15 -14.00 -2.57 1.89
C GLY A 15 -13.06 -1.39 1.95
N ASP A 16 -12.47 -1.12 3.12
CA ASP A 16 -11.51 -0.04 3.29
C ASP A 16 -10.25 -0.28 2.48
N ILE A 17 -9.78 -1.53 2.44
CA ILE A 17 -8.59 -1.88 1.66
C ILE A 17 -8.86 -1.67 0.18
N LEU A 18 -10.02 -2.10 -0.31
CA LEU A 18 -10.39 -1.91 -1.71
C LEU A 18 -10.49 -0.44 -2.07
N HIS A 19 -11.01 0.39 -1.15
CA HIS A 19 -11.07 1.84 -1.37
C HIS A 19 -9.71 2.51 -1.36
N THR A 20 -8.71 1.87 -0.75
CA THR A 20 -7.36 2.39 -0.70
C THR A 20 -6.56 2.08 -1.98
N LEU A 21 -7.01 1.10 -2.78
CA LEU A 21 -6.28 0.72 -3.99
C LEU A 21 -6.07 1.88 -4.96
N PRO A 22 -7.09 2.71 -5.27
CA PRO A 22 -6.87 3.86 -6.13
C PRO A 22 -5.86 4.85 -5.56
N LEU A 23 -5.84 5.02 -4.23
CA LEU A 23 -4.86 5.88 -3.58
C LEU A 23 -3.46 5.33 -3.75
N ALA A 24 -3.29 4.02 -3.57
CA ALA A 24 -1.98 3.39 -3.75
C ALA A 24 -1.46 3.59 -5.17
N ALA A 25 -2.32 3.41 -6.17
CA ALA A 25 -1.95 3.61 -7.55
C ALA A 25 -1.58 5.07 -7.82
N ALA A 26 -2.34 6.01 -7.25
CA ALA A 26 -2.07 7.44 -7.41
C ALA A 26 -0.74 7.82 -6.77
N LEU A 27 -0.42 7.26 -5.60
CA LEU A 27 0.85 7.51 -4.94
C LEU A 27 2.01 7.02 -5.78
N ARG A 28 1.89 5.82 -6.37
CA ARG A 28 2.93 5.29 -7.24
C ARG A 28 3.12 6.17 -8.45
N GLN A 29 2.04 6.66 -9.02
CA GLN A 29 2.10 7.53 -10.19
C GLN A 29 2.75 8.87 -9.87
N ARG A 30 2.42 9.41 -8.70
CA ARG A 30 2.95 10.72 -8.25
C ARG A 30 4.40 10.61 -7.81
N TYR A 31 4.78 9.49 -7.19
CA TYR A 31 6.11 9.27 -6.64
C TYR A 31 6.68 7.96 -7.17
N PRO A 32 7.06 7.93 -8.46
CA PRO A 32 7.41 6.65 -9.11
C PRO A 32 8.66 5.98 -8.55
N LYS A 33 9.52 6.73 -7.86
CA LYS A 33 10.76 6.19 -7.31
C LYS A 33 10.69 5.94 -5.81
N ALA A 34 9.55 6.21 -5.19
CA ALA A 34 9.41 5.99 -3.76
C ALA A 34 9.29 4.50 -3.44
N LYS A 35 9.77 4.13 -2.25
CA LYS A 35 9.48 2.80 -1.71
C LYS A 35 8.15 2.91 -0.97
N ILE A 36 7.14 2.20 -1.44
CA ILE A 36 5.81 2.22 -0.83
C ILE A 36 5.61 0.90 -0.09
N THR A 37 5.37 1.02 1.21
CA THR A 37 5.14 -0.12 2.10
C THR A 37 3.71 -0.04 2.60
N TRP A 38 3.03 -1.18 2.65
CA TRP A 38 1.65 -1.25 3.13
C TRP A 38 1.60 -2.15 4.36
N LEU A 39 1.11 -1.59 5.46
CA LEU A 39 0.88 -2.33 6.70
C LEU A 39 -0.55 -2.84 6.70
N VAL A 40 -0.71 -4.15 6.78
CA VAL A 40 -2.01 -4.80 6.62
C VAL A 40 -2.15 -5.97 7.58
N HIS A 41 -3.39 -6.27 7.99
CA HIS A 41 -3.67 -7.51 8.71
C HIS A 41 -3.45 -8.70 7.76
N PRO A 42 -2.81 -9.78 8.22
CA PRO A 42 -2.50 -10.93 7.34
C PRO A 42 -3.69 -11.47 6.57
N GLN A 43 -4.88 -11.39 7.16
CA GLN A 43 -6.12 -11.86 6.52
C GLN A 43 -6.37 -11.19 5.17
N PHE A 44 -5.94 -9.94 5.02
CA PHE A 44 -6.22 -9.15 3.82
C PHE A 44 -4.99 -8.93 2.94
N ALA A 45 -3.88 -9.57 3.26
CA ALA A 45 -2.63 -9.35 2.54
C ALA A 45 -2.74 -9.68 1.04
N GLY A 46 -3.58 -10.66 0.69
CA GLY A 46 -3.76 -11.06 -0.70
C GLY A 46 -4.37 -9.98 -1.60
N PHE A 47 -4.95 -8.94 -1.01
CA PHE A 47 -5.56 -7.86 -1.79
C PHE A 47 -4.61 -6.70 -2.02
N VAL A 48 -3.42 -6.71 -1.41
CA VAL A 48 -2.43 -5.66 -1.60
C VAL A 48 -1.78 -5.84 -2.97
N PRO A 49 -1.69 -4.76 -3.77
CA PRO A 49 -1.11 -4.87 -5.11
C PRO A 49 0.35 -5.27 -5.08
N ASP A 50 0.75 -5.98 -6.13
CA ASP A 50 2.15 -6.37 -6.31
C ASP A 50 3.00 -5.20 -6.81
N PRO A 51 4.34 -5.32 -6.76
CA PRO A 51 5.19 -4.34 -7.42
C PRO A 51 4.84 -4.21 -8.90
N PRO A 52 4.96 -3.03 -9.50
CA PRO A 52 5.62 -1.85 -8.93
C PRO A 52 4.73 -0.96 -8.06
N VAL A 53 3.45 -1.29 -7.88
CA VAL A 53 2.56 -0.40 -7.11
C VAL A 53 2.98 -0.36 -5.65
N ILE A 54 3.05 -1.52 -5.00
CA ILE A 54 3.50 -1.63 -3.61
C ILE A 54 4.78 -2.46 -3.58
N ASP A 55 5.82 -1.92 -2.95
CA ASP A 55 7.13 -2.58 -2.90
C ASP A 55 7.23 -3.60 -1.78
N GLU A 56 6.58 -3.32 -0.66
CA GLU A 56 6.73 -4.15 0.52
C GLU A 56 5.43 -4.21 1.30
N VAL A 57 5.13 -5.39 1.82
CA VAL A 57 3.96 -5.58 2.69
C VAL A 57 4.46 -5.97 4.06
N LEU A 58 3.99 -5.24 5.08
CA LEU A 58 4.24 -5.58 6.47
C LEU A 58 2.94 -6.12 7.08
N TYR A 59 3.08 -7.11 7.91
CA TYR A 59 1.93 -7.75 8.54
C TYR A 59 1.84 -7.34 10.00
N PHE A 60 0.65 -6.99 10.42
CA PHE A 60 0.38 -6.67 11.82
C PHE A 60 -0.87 -7.43 12.24
N ASP A 61 -0.70 -8.23 13.26
CA ASP A 61 -1.77 -9.08 13.78
C ASP A 61 -2.29 -8.60 15.11
#